data_13ddf4f59c2d7abb500dee5fc0ab0e05
#
_entry.id   13ddf4f59c2d7abb500dee5fc0ab0e05
#
_cell.length_a   1.000
_cell.length_b   1.000
_cell.length_c   1.000
_cell.angle_alpha   90.00
_cell.angle_beta   90.00
_cell.angle_gamma   90.00
#
_symmetry.space_group_name_H-M   'P 1'
#
loop_
_entity.id
_entity.type
_entity.pdbx_description
1 polymer ?
#
loop_
_entity_poly.entity_id
_entity_poly.type
_entity_poly.pdbx_seq_one_letter_code
_entity_poly.pdbx_strand_id
1 'polypeptide(L)'
;IFPWRPQQGKVARLICDVYKPDGTPYESDPRYILKKVMEDAKEMGYEFNVGPELEFFLFHTDDDGLPTTLSHESAGYFDLGPLDLGENARRDMVLTLEDMGFEIESSHHEAAPAQHEIDFRYDEALTTADNIMTFKLVVKTIAKRHGLHATFMPKPKFGINGSGMHLNMSISRDGINVFQDASDEYGLSKEAYCFIGGIMKHMKALTFITNPSVNSYKRLIPGFEAPVYIAWSAKNRTPLIRIPGTRGEYTR
;
A
#
# COMPACT_ATOMS: atom_id res chain seq x y z
N ILE A 1 -4.61 16.55 12.37
CA ILE A 1 -4.55 16.55 13.86
C ILE A 1 -4.66 15.11 14.33
N PHE A 2 -3.85 14.73 15.32
CA PHE A 2 -3.84 13.35 15.81
C PHE A 2 -4.97 13.09 16.82
N PRO A 3 -5.95 12.21 16.52
CA PRO A 3 -7.06 11.90 17.42
C PRO A 3 -6.64 11.30 18.77
N TRP A 4 -5.51 10.56 18.78
CA TRP A 4 -5.00 9.92 20.00
C TRP A 4 -4.27 10.84 20.97
N ARG A 5 -4.16 12.13 20.67
CA ARG A 5 -3.58 13.13 21.58
C ARG A 5 -4.70 13.82 22.38
N PRO A 6 -4.41 14.26 23.62
CA PRO A 6 -5.39 15.01 24.42
C PRO A 6 -5.92 16.22 23.67
N GLN A 7 -7.19 16.54 23.88
CA GLN A 7 -7.83 17.72 23.29
C GLN A 7 -7.15 19.02 23.72
N GLN A 8 -6.60 19.03 24.93
CA GLN A 8 -5.73 20.10 25.41
C GLN A 8 -4.30 19.84 24.87
N GLY A 9 -3.80 20.70 24.04
CA GLY A 9 -2.51 20.52 23.39
C GLY A 9 -2.58 19.60 22.15
N LYS A 10 -3.49 19.92 21.24
CA LYS A 10 -3.61 19.22 19.94
C LYS A 10 -2.27 19.20 19.20
N VAL A 11 -1.96 18.06 18.59
CA VAL A 11 -0.75 17.89 17.77
C VAL A 11 -1.17 17.77 16.31
N ALA A 12 -0.59 18.61 15.47
CA ALA A 12 -0.72 18.52 14.02
C ALA A 12 0.57 18.01 13.40
N ARG A 13 0.45 17.19 12.37
CA ARG A 13 1.55 16.80 11.47
C ARG A 13 1.36 17.54 10.15
N LEU A 14 2.46 18.08 9.64
CA LEU A 14 2.54 18.67 8.31
C LEU A 14 3.50 17.84 7.47
N ILE A 15 3.10 17.51 6.25
CA ILE A 15 3.98 16.92 5.25
C ILE A 15 4.52 18.08 4.43
N CYS A 16 5.84 18.16 4.30
CA CYS A 16 6.52 19.31 3.70
C CYS A 16 7.44 18.85 2.57
N ASP A 17 7.63 19.71 1.58
CA ASP A 17 8.66 19.55 0.57
C ASP A 17 10.03 19.97 1.14
N VAL A 18 11.09 19.37 0.64
CA VAL A 18 12.48 19.69 1.03
C VAL A 18 13.10 20.65 0.03
N TYR A 19 13.70 21.72 0.53
CA TYR A 19 14.41 22.73 -0.25
C TYR A 19 15.85 22.86 0.20
N LYS A 20 16.73 23.27 -0.73
CA LYS A 20 18.09 23.69 -0.44
C LYS A 20 18.09 25.08 0.22
N PRO A 21 19.21 25.49 0.88
CA PRO A 21 19.30 26.83 1.50
C PRO A 21 19.15 28.01 0.53
N ASP A 22 19.37 27.79 -0.76
CA ASP A 22 19.19 28.79 -1.81
C ASP A 22 17.72 28.92 -2.31
N GLY A 23 16.80 28.13 -1.72
CA GLY A 23 15.38 28.13 -2.07
C GLY A 23 15.02 27.27 -3.27
N THR A 24 15.96 26.53 -3.85
CA THR A 24 15.68 25.56 -4.92
C THR A 24 15.20 24.22 -4.33
N PRO A 25 14.32 23.47 -5.02
CA PRO A 25 13.90 22.14 -4.58
C PRO A 25 15.09 21.18 -4.42
N TYR A 26 15.02 20.30 -3.44
CA TYR A 26 16.01 19.24 -3.27
C TYR A 26 15.69 18.06 -4.18
N GLU A 27 16.50 17.88 -5.23
CA GLU A 27 16.22 16.94 -6.35
C GLU A 27 16.20 15.45 -5.93
N SER A 28 16.77 15.12 -4.76
CA SER A 28 16.76 13.75 -4.21
C SER A 28 15.60 13.49 -3.25
N ASP A 29 14.72 14.48 -3.02
CA ASP A 29 13.50 14.29 -2.27
C ASP A 29 12.52 13.40 -3.07
N PRO A 30 12.13 12.21 -2.56
CA PRO A 30 11.18 11.34 -3.26
C PRO A 30 9.85 12.04 -3.60
N ARG A 31 9.40 12.94 -2.72
CA ARG A 31 8.17 13.70 -2.94
C ARG A 31 8.31 14.67 -4.11
N TYR A 32 9.45 15.35 -4.23
CA TYR A 32 9.78 16.21 -5.37
C TYR A 32 9.86 15.40 -6.67
N ILE A 33 10.50 14.22 -6.65
CA ILE A 33 10.61 13.35 -7.83
C ILE A 33 9.21 12.94 -8.31
N LEU A 34 8.31 12.53 -7.40
CA LEU A 34 6.94 12.19 -7.75
C LEU A 34 6.19 13.38 -8.38
N LYS A 35 6.27 14.57 -7.77
CA LYS A 35 5.66 15.80 -8.30
C LYS A 35 6.12 16.09 -9.71
N LYS A 36 7.42 15.98 -9.98
CA LYS A 36 7.99 16.20 -11.30
C LYS A 36 7.44 15.20 -12.35
N VAL A 37 7.39 13.91 -12.00
CA VAL A 37 6.85 12.89 -12.91
C VAL A 37 5.35 13.11 -13.16
N MET A 38 4.61 13.60 -12.15
CA MET A 38 3.19 13.94 -12.32
C MET A 38 3.01 15.17 -13.23
N GLU A 39 3.91 16.16 -13.17
CA GLU A 39 3.93 17.29 -14.09
C GLU A 39 4.19 16.81 -15.53
N ASP A 40 5.18 15.94 -15.73
CA ASP A 40 5.46 15.34 -17.05
C ASP A 40 4.24 14.57 -17.59
N ALA A 41 3.53 13.81 -16.73
CA ALA A 41 2.29 13.11 -17.11
C ALA A 41 1.17 14.09 -17.49
N LYS A 42 1.04 15.19 -16.74
CA LYS A 42 0.05 16.25 -17.00
C LYS A 42 0.31 16.97 -18.32
N GLU A 43 1.56 17.20 -18.69
CA GLU A 43 1.94 17.76 -20.01
C GLU A 43 1.51 16.81 -21.15
N MET A 44 1.47 15.49 -20.90
CA MET A 44 0.93 14.49 -21.83
C MET A 44 -0.62 14.39 -21.79
N GLY A 45 -1.27 15.18 -20.93
CA GLY A 45 -2.72 15.18 -20.74
C GLY A 45 -3.22 14.06 -19.82
N TYR A 46 -2.39 13.50 -18.95
CA TYR A 46 -2.76 12.42 -18.05
C TYR A 46 -2.74 12.84 -16.57
N GLU A 47 -3.68 12.28 -15.81
CA GLU A 47 -3.72 12.28 -14.36
C GLU A 47 -3.53 10.85 -13.87
N PHE A 48 -2.72 10.65 -12.84
CA PHE A 48 -2.36 9.34 -12.31
C PHE A 48 -2.95 9.10 -10.93
N ASN A 49 -3.78 8.06 -10.81
CA ASN A 49 -4.45 7.67 -9.58
C ASN A 49 -3.89 6.35 -9.06
N VAL A 50 -3.80 6.24 -7.74
CA VAL A 50 -3.24 5.07 -7.05
C VAL A 50 -4.13 4.70 -5.86
N GLY A 51 -4.54 3.43 -5.78
CA GLY A 51 -5.20 2.83 -4.61
C GLY A 51 -4.27 1.77 -4.00
N PRO A 52 -3.78 1.97 -2.77
CA PRO A 52 -2.88 1.04 -2.14
C PRO A 52 -3.62 -0.01 -1.32
N GLU A 53 -3.11 -1.25 -1.31
CA GLU A 53 -3.48 -2.32 -0.39
C GLU A 53 -2.29 -2.56 0.52
N LEU A 54 -2.43 -2.29 1.83
CA LEU A 54 -1.31 -2.31 2.76
C LEU A 54 -1.42 -3.46 3.74
N GLU A 55 -0.57 -4.47 3.56
CA GLU A 55 -0.44 -5.58 4.48
C GLU A 55 0.57 -5.30 5.59
N PHE A 56 0.28 -5.79 6.80
CA PHE A 56 1.15 -5.64 7.96
C PHE A 56 0.93 -6.78 8.96
N PHE A 57 1.89 -6.97 9.87
CA PHE A 57 1.79 -7.94 10.95
C PHE A 57 1.61 -7.24 12.30
N LEU A 58 0.84 -7.89 13.19
CA LEU A 58 0.67 -7.51 14.59
C LEU A 58 1.29 -8.60 15.47
N PHE A 59 2.44 -8.31 16.06
CA PHE A 59 3.13 -9.22 16.97
C PHE A 59 3.08 -8.73 18.41
N HIS A 60 3.31 -9.64 19.35
CA HIS A 60 3.55 -9.26 20.74
C HIS A 60 4.86 -8.52 20.90
N THR A 61 4.92 -7.69 21.92
CA THR A 61 6.18 -7.23 22.49
C THR A 61 6.61 -8.19 23.62
N ASP A 62 7.91 -8.19 23.93
CA ASP A 62 8.40 -8.86 25.14
C ASP A 62 8.12 -8.04 26.42
N ASP A 63 8.57 -8.54 27.57
CA ASP A 63 8.36 -7.89 28.87
C ASP A 63 9.03 -6.50 28.97
N ASP A 64 10.06 -6.26 28.18
CA ASP A 64 10.75 -4.96 28.06
C ASP A 64 10.08 -4.03 27.03
N GLY A 65 9.02 -4.48 26.35
CA GLY A 65 8.32 -3.75 25.30
C GLY A 65 9.03 -3.76 23.94
N LEU A 66 10.01 -4.65 23.75
CA LEU A 66 10.72 -4.79 22.48
C LEU A 66 9.94 -5.64 21.47
N PRO A 67 10.07 -5.39 20.18
CA PRO A 67 9.38 -6.16 19.14
C PRO A 67 9.78 -7.63 19.12
N THR A 68 8.78 -8.51 19.00
CA THR A 68 8.99 -9.94 18.73
C THR A 68 8.37 -10.35 17.40
N THR A 69 8.46 -11.64 17.06
CA THR A 69 7.71 -12.30 15.96
C THR A 69 6.71 -13.32 16.51
N LEU A 70 6.33 -13.17 17.79
CA LEU A 70 5.37 -14.05 18.44
C LEU A 70 3.95 -13.55 18.22
N SER A 71 3.06 -14.47 17.92
CA SER A 71 1.62 -14.26 17.86
C SER A 71 0.95 -15.39 18.66
N HIS A 72 -0.20 -15.10 19.26
CA HIS A 72 -1.02 -16.08 19.98
C HIS A 72 -2.21 -16.57 19.16
N GLU A 73 -2.29 -16.15 17.90
CA GLU A 73 -3.34 -16.55 16.96
C GLU A 73 -2.81 -17.44 15.84
N SER A 74 -3.76 -18.13 15.18
CA SER A 74 -3.51 -18.93 13.99
C SER A 74 -4.60 -18.73 12.94
N ALA A 75 -5.24 -17.56 12.94
CA ALA A 75 -6.23 -17.19 11.96
C ALA A 75 -5.62 -17.12 10.53
N GLY A 76 -6.46 -17.27 9.55
CA GLY A 76 -6.15 -17.22 8.14
C GLY A 76 -7.00 -16.16 7.40
N TYR A 77 -7.01 -16.24 6.09
CA TYR A 77 -7.64 -15.27 5.21
C TYR A 77 -9.14 -15.10 5.49
N PHE A 78 -9.55 -13.88 5.80
CA PHE A 78 -10.93 -13.50 6.16
C PHE A 78 -11.51 -14.18 7.41
N ASP A 79 -10.68 -14.78 8.26
CA ASP A 79 -11.14 -15.25 9.55
C ASP A 79 -11.60 -14.09 10.44
N LEU A 80 -12.57 -14.38 11.29
CA LEU A 80 -13.18 -13.45 12.24
C LEU A 80 -12.90 -13.90 13.67
N GLY A 81 -13.29 -13.07 14.63
CA GLY A 81 -13.32 -13.49 16.04
C GLY A 81 -14.19 -14.74 16.23
N PRO A 82 -13.77 -15.72 17.06
CA PRO A 82 -12.68 -15.64 18.04
C PRO A 82 -11.29 -16.04 17.53
N LEU A 83 -11.11 -16.34 16.24
CA LEU A 83 -9.82 -16.75 15.68
C LEU A 83 -8.90 -15.56 15.43
N ASP A 84 -9.43 -14.47 14.87
CA ASP A 84 -8.72 -13.20 14.67
C ASP A 84 -8.63 -12.43 15.99
N LEU A 85 -7.50 -12.54 16.66
CA LEU A 85 -7.26 -11.85 17.93
C LEU A 85 -6.71 -10.42 17.75
N GLY A 86 -6.37 -10.04 16.52
CA GLY A 86 -5.98 -8.68 16.15
C GLY A 86 -7.16 -7.76 15.78
N GLU A 87 -8.38 -8.29 15.68
CA GLU A 87 -9.58 -7.58 15.21
C GLU A 87 -9.81 -6.26 15.94
N ASN A 88 -9.72 -6.23 17.26
CA ASN A 88 -9.96 -5.01 18.04
C ASN A 88 -8.92 -3.91 17.74
N ALA A 89 -7.65 -4.29 17.62
CA ALA A 89 -6.60 -3.33 17.27
C ALA A 89 -6.81 -2.80 15.83
N ARG A 90 -7.14 -3.68 14.89
CA ARG A 90 -7.41 -3.31 13.49
C ARG A 90 -8.65 -2.41 13.41
N ARG A 91 -9.71 -2.69 14.16
CA ARG A 91 -10.92 -1.85 14.24
C ARG A 91 -10.59 -0.44 14.74
N ASP A 92 -9.80 -0.32 15.82
CA ASP A 92 -9.41 0.99 16.33
C ASP A 92 -8.50 1.76 15.34
N MET A 93 -7.71 1.06 14.53
CA MET A 93 -6.95 1.66 13.44
C MET A 93 -7.89 2.25 12.38
N VAL A 94 -8.90 1.48 11.95
CA VAL A 94 -9.92 1.92 10.98
C VAL A 94 -10.64 3.18 11.48
N LEU A 95 -11.22 3.13 12.67
CA LEU A 95 -11.96 4.26 13.26
C LEU A 95 -11.06 5.51 13.39
N THR A 96 -9.78 5.32 13.77
CA THR A 96 -8.83 6.43 13.87
C THR A 96 -8.50 7.03 12.51
N LEU A 97 -8.36 6.20 11.47
CA LEU A 97 -8.11 6.65 10.10
C LEU A 97 -9.33 7.42 9.55
N GLU A 98 -10.55 6.92 9.79
CA GLU A 98 -11.79 7.59 9.41
C GLU A 98 -11.93 8.97 10.10
N ASP A 99 -11.60 9.05 11.41
CA ASP A 99 -11.55 10.33 12.15
C ASP A 99 -10.50 11.30 11.57
N MET A 100 -9.52 10.81 10.86
CA MET A 100 -8.52 11.62 10.16
C MET A 100 -8.88 11.94 8.70
N GLY A 101 -10.04 11.47 8.24
CA GLY A 101 -10.58 11.74 6.90
C GLY A 101 -10.24 10.73 5.84
N PHE A 102 -9.75 9.53 6.21
CA PHE A 102 -9.59 8.43 5.27
C PHE A 102 -10.95 7.80 4.96
N GLU A 103 -11.15 7.42 3.72
CA GLU A 103 -12.27 6.60 3.29
C GLU A 103 -11.79 5.14 3.21
N ILE A 104 -12.16 4.34 4.21
CA ILE A 104 -11.72 2.94 4.29
C ILE A 104 -12.64 2.07 3.41
N GLU A 105 -12.03 1.26 2.55
CA GLU A 105 -12.75 0.36 1.63
C GLU A 105 -12.79 -1.08 2.15
N SER A 106 -11.72 -1.56 2.78
CA SER A 106 -11.60 -2.94 3.28
C SER A 106 -10.74 -3.01 4.55
N SER A 107 -11.04 -3.98 5.40
CA SER A 107 -10.25 -4.30 6.59
C SER A 107 -10.48 -5.75 6.99
N HIS A 108 -9.46 -6.60 6.87
CA HIS A 108 -9.59 -8.03 7.12
C HIS A 108 -8.29 -8.66 7.65
N HIS A 109 -8.41 -9.89 8.15
CA HIS A 109 -7.28 -10.76 8.46
C HIS A 109 -6.73 -11.33 7.15
N GLU A 110 -5.40 -11.38 7.03
CA GLU A 110 -4.69 -11.91 5.88
C GLU A 110 -4.33 -13.41 6.02
N ALA A 111 -3.66 -13.97 5.01
CA ALA A 111 -3.44 -15.41 4.91
C ALA A 111 -2.48 -15.96 5.97
N ALA A 112 -1.50 -15.19 6.44
CA ALA A 112 -0.58 -15.64 7.48
C ALA A 112 -1.09 -15.28 8.89
N PRO A 113 -0.80 -16.12 9.90
CA PRO A 113 -1.07 -15.76 11.29
C PRO A 113 -0.51 -14.40 11.66
N ALA A 114 -1.33 -13.58 12.34
CA ALA A 114 -1.02 -12.19 12.72
C ALA A 114 -0.89 -11.20 11.55
N GLN A 115 -1.26 -11.59 10.34
CA GLN A 115 -1.23 -10.72 9.17
C GLN A 115 -2.60 -10.07 8.95
N HIS A 116 -2.58 -8.77 8.67
CA HIS A 116 -3.77 -7.94 8.48
C HIS A 116 -3.59 -7.05 7.27
N GLU A 117 -4.72 -6.62 6.70
CA GLU A 117 -4.76 -5.65 5.60
C GLU A 117 -5.84 -4.60 5.89
N ILE A 118 -5.55 -3.36 5.55
CA ILE A 118 -6.52 -2.26 5.56
C ILE A 118 -6.30 -1.47 4.28
N ASP A 119 -7.36 -1.35 3.48
CA ASP A 119 -7.37 -0.63 2.23
C ASP A 119 -8.15 0.65 2.36
N PHE A 120 -7.67 1.70 1.75
CA PHE A 120 -8.36 2.98 1.68
C PHE A 120 -8.48 3.44 0.22
N ARG A 121 -9.50 4.24 -0.02
CA ARG A 121 -9.84 4.72 -1.34
C ARG A 121 -8.65 5.34 -2.05
N TYR A 122 -8.57 5.07 -3.37
CA TYR A 122 -7.59 5.68 -4.26
C TYR A 122 -7.73 7.20 -4.32
N ASP A 123 -6.63 7.86 -4.61
CA ASP A 123 -6.55 9.30 -4.86
C ASP A 123 -5.43 9.56 -5.88
N GLU A 124 -5.23 10.82 -6.22
CA GLU A 124 -4.07 11.27 -6.97
C GLU A 124 -2.77 10.77 -6.31
N ALA A 125 -1.80 10.40 -7.11
CA ALA A 125 -0.61 9.66 -6.64
C ALA A 125 0.14 10.35 -5.48
N LEU A 126 0.26 11.69 -5.49
CA LEU A 126 0.94 12.42 -4.42
C LEU A 126 0.15 12.38 -3.11
N THR A 127 -1.16 12.60 -3.17
CA THR A 127 -2.07 12.49 -2.02
C THR A 127 -2.02 11.09 -1.43
N THR A 128 -2.07 10.06 -2.29
CA THR A 128 -1.96 8.67 -1.84
C THR A 128 -0.62 8.37 -1.18
N ALA A 129 0.49 8.86 -1.73
CA ALA A 129 1.82 8.69 -1.12
C ALA A 129 1.90 9.34 0.28
N ASP A 130 1.36 10.54 0.45
CA ASP A 130 1.28 11.24 1.74
C ASP A 130 0.36 10.49 2.72
N ASN A 131 -0.75 9.93 2.23
CA ASN A 131 -1.70 9.13 3.01
C ASN A 131 -1.06 7.81 3.48
N ILE A 132 -0.28 7.11 2.65
CA ILE A 132 0.46 5.90 3.04
C ILE A 132 1.39 6.19 4.23
N MET A 133 2.10 7.31 4.22
CA MET A 133 2.98 7.69 5.33
C MET A 133 2.21 8.00 6.61
N THR A 134 1.02 8.59 6.50
CA THR A 134 0.12 8.84 7.62
C THR A 134 -0.47 7.53 8.15
N PHE A 135 -0.95 6.67 7.26
CA PHE A 135 -1.46 5.34 7.56
C PHE A 135 -0.47 4.50 8.39
N LYS A 136 0.78 4.40 7.93
CA LYS A 136 1.83 3.65 8.66
C LYS A 136 2.08 4.19 10.06
N LEU A 137 1.97 5.50 10.25
CA LEU A 137 2.08 6.11 11.57
C LEU A 137 0.90 5.76 12.47
N VAL A 138 -0.32 5.82 11.95
CA VAL A 138 -1.55 5.45 12.69
C VAL A 138 -1.48 4.00 13.12
N VAL A 139 -1.26 3.07 12.18
CA VAL A 139 -1.21 1.62 12.45
C VAL A 139 -0.21 1.30 13.55
N LYS A 140 1.02 1.81 13.46
CA LYS A 140 2.05 1.60 14.50
C LYS A 140 1.67 2.20 15.85
N THR A 141 1.05 3.38 15.85
CA THR A 141 0.66 4.07 17.08
C THR A 141 -0.48 3.36 17.79
N ILE A 142 -1.50 2.95 17.04
CA ILE A 142 -2.66 2.26 17.60
C ILE A 142 -2.28 0.84 18.05
N ALA A 143 -1.48 0.10 17.26
CA ALA A 143 -0.95 -1.20 17.68
C ALA A 143 -0.24 -1.10 19.03
N LYS A 144 0.64 -0.11 19.21
CA LYS A 144 1.34 0.11 20.49
C LYS A 144 0.38 0.37 21.65
N ARG A 145 -0.74 1.04 21.43
CA ARG A 145 -1.77 1.27 22.47
C ARG A 145 -2.48 -0.03 22.88
N HIS A 146 -2.53 -1.01 21.98
CA HIS A 146 -3.04 -2.37 22.26
C HIS A 146 -1.96 -3.34 22.79
N GLY A 147 -0.75 -2.85 23.13
CA GLY A 147 0.36 -3.70 23.57
C GLY A 147 0.97 -4.55 22.45
N LEU A 148 0.75 -4.17 21.19
CA LEU A 148 1.21 -4.89 20.01
C LEU A 148 2.29 -4.11 19.27
N HIS A 149 3.11 -4.84 18.51
CA HIS A 149 4.07 -4.28 17.55
C HIS A 149 3.57 -4.48 16.13
N ALA A 150 3.24 -3.38 15.45
CA ALA A 150 2.91 -3.41 14.03
C ALA A 150 4.17 -3.27 13.16
N THR A 151 4.33 -4.18 12.18
CA THR A 151 5.44 -4.13 11.23
C THR A 151 4.97 -4.28 9.80
N PHE A 152 5.53 -3.44 8.91
CA PHE A 152 5.40 -3.51 7.45
C PHE A 152 6.63 -4.19 6.82
N MET A 153 7.37 -4.95 7.61
CA MET A 153 8.53 -5.69 7.12
C MET A 153 8.11 -6.72 6.06
N PRO A 154 8.73 -6.75 4.88
CA PRO A 154 8.29 -7.63 3.79
C PRO A 154 8.23 -9.11 4.16
N LYS A 155 9.16 -9.61 4.96
CA LYS A 155 9.18 -11.02 5.43
C LYS A 155 9.63 -11.09 6.89
N PRO A 156 8.73 -10.81 7.84
CA PRO A 156 9.10 -10.76 9.25
C PRO A 156 9.38 -12.15 9.83
N LYS A 157 8.77 -13.20 9.26
CA LYS A 157 8.89 -14.58 9.72
C LYS A 157 9.12 -15.54 8.56
N PHE A 158 10.03 -16.49 8.74
CA PHE A 158 10.27 -17.56 7.78
C PHE A 158 9.11 -18.56 7.74
N GLY A 159 8.79 -19.10 6.56
CA GLY A 159 7.81 -20.18 6.41
C GLY A 159 6.34 -19.74 6.37
N ILE A 160 6.05 -18.45 6.43
CA ILE A 160 4.68 -17.90 6.25
C ILE A 160 4.68 -16.83 5.16
N ASN A 161 3.51 -16.36 4.73
CA ASN A 161 3.40 -15.24 3.78
C ASN A 161 4.08 -13.97 4.33
N GLY A 162 4.47 -13.07 3.45
CA GLY A 162 5.04 -11.78 3.80
C GLY A 162 4.10 -10.64 3.44
N SER A 163 4.41 -9.42 3.88
CA SER A 163 3.61 -8.23 3.61
C SER A 163 3.88 -7.67 2.22
N GLY A 164 2.83 -7.58 1.40
CA GLY A 164 2.80 -6.81 0.17
C GLY A 164 2.36 -5.36 0.42
N MET A 165 2.56 -4.53 -0.58
CA MET A 165 1.88 -3.28 -0.79
C MET A 165 1.50 -3.26 -2.27
N HIS A 166 0.30 -3.76 -2.58
CA HIS A 166 -0.20 -3.75 -3.94
C HIS A 166 -0.65 -2.34 -4.28
N LEU A 167 -0.42 -1.93 -5.53
CA LEU A 167 -0.84 -0.63 -6.02
C LEU A 167 -1.82 -0.84 -7.17
N ASN A 168 -3.08 -0.52 -6.94
CA ASN A 168 -4.08 -0.41 -7.99
C ASN A 168 -3.85 0.93 -8.70
N MET A 169 -3.61 0.90 -10.00
CA MET A 169 -3.22 2.07 -10.77
C MET A 169 -4.19 2.34 -11.90
N SER A 170 -4.56 3.59 -12.11
CA SER A 170 -5.31 4.03 -13.26
C SER A 170 -4.81 5.39 -13.75
N ILE A 171 -5.05 5.67 -15.03
CA ILE A 171 -4.77 6.96 -15.65
C ILE A 171 -6.07 7.53 -16.17
N SER A 172 -6.30 8.82 -15.92
CA SER A 172 -7.43 9.55 -16.48
C SER A 172 -6.97 10.69 -17.41
N ARG A 173 -7.86 11.08 -18.31
CA ARG A 173 -7.74 12.28 -19.13
C ARG A 173 -9.08 13.00 -19.09
N ASP A 174 -9.08 14.25 -18.67
CA ASP A 174 -10.31 15.04 -18.50
C ASP A 174 -11.35 14.33 -17.60
N GLY A 175 -10.89 13.65 -16.54
CA GLY A 175 -11.70 12.89 -15.61
C GLY A 175 -12.20 11.54 -16.13
N ILE A 176 -11.82 11.12 -17.34
CA ILE A 176 -12.22 9.85 -17.94
C ILE A 176 -11.07 8.85 -17.84
N ASN A 177 -11.33 7.67 -17.29
CA ASN A 177 -10.36 6.58 -17.23
C ASN A 177 -9.97 6.10 -18.63
N VAL A 178 -8.70 6.22 -18.99
CA VAL A 178 -8.20 5.87 -20.33
C VAL A 178 -7.79 4.39 -20.46
N PHE A 179 -7.84 3.61 -19.38
CA PHE A 179 -7.51 2.18 -19.46
C PHE A 179 -8.64 1.32 -20.01
N GLN A 180 -9.84 1.86 -20.12
CA GLN A 180 -11.00 1.13 -20.55
C GLN A 180 -11.14 1.07 -22.08
N ASP A 181 -11.39 -0.14 -22.61
CA ASP A 181 -11.92 -0.38 -23.95
C ASP A 181 -12.88 -1.57 -23.92
N ALA A 182 -14.18 -1.30 -24.08
CA ALA A 182 -15.21 -2.34 -24.02
C ALA A 182 -15.16 -3.32 -25.22
N SER A 183 -14.42 -3.02 -26.26
CA SER A 183 -14.27 -3.88 -27.46
C SER A 183 -13.12 -4.87 -27.34
N ASP A 184 -12.23 -4.68 -26.36
CA ASP A 184 -11.09 -5.58 -26.12
C ASP A 184 -11.49 -6.81 -25.30
N GLU A 185 -10.83 -7.94 -25.52
CA GLU A 185 -11.08 -9.21 -24.80
C GLU A 185 -10.96 -9.06 -23.27
N TYR A 186 -10.01 -8.26 -22.81
CA TYR A 186 -9.77 -8.00 -21.38
C TYR A 186 -10.36 -6.66 -20.91
N GLY A 187 -11.05 -5.92 -21.81
CA GLY A 187 -11.59 -4.60 -21.51
C GLY A 187 -10.54 -3.50 -21.36
N LEU A 188 -9.34 -3.71 -21.91
CA LEU A 188 -8.20 -2.81 -21.78
C LEU A 188 -7.94 -2.02 -23.06
N SER A 189 -7.68 -0.74 -22.90
CA SER A 189 -7.27 0.12 -24.01
C SER A 189 -5.83 -0.14 -24.45
N LYS A 190 -5.45 0.44 -25.58
CA LYS A 190 -4.06 0.47 -26.05
C LYS A 190 -3.14 1.18 -25.04
N GLU A 191 -3.62 2.24 -24.42
CA GLU A 191 -2.90 2.96 -23.34
C GLU A 191 -2.61 2.04 -22.15
N ALA A 192 -3.59 1.24 -21.71
CA ALA A 192 -3.40 0.26 -20.64
C ALA A 192 -2.30 -0.77 -21.00
N TYR A 193 -2.33 -1.34 -22.19
CA TYR A 193 -1.30 -2.27 -22.65
C TYR A 193 0.08 -1.62 -22.76
N CYS A 194 0.15 -0.37 -23.21
CA CYS A 194 1.40 0.38 -23.24
C CYS A 194 1.96 0.63 -21.83
N PHE A 195 1.07 0.95 -20.87
CA PHE A 195 1.44 1.15 -19.47
C PHE A 195 1.97 -0.15 -18.83
N ILE A 196 1.26 -1.26 -19.01
CA ILE A 196 1.70 -2.60 -18.56
C ILE A 196 3.07 -2.94 -19.18
N GLY A 197 3.22 -2.73 -20.48
CA GLY A 197 4.48 -2.98 -21.19
C GLY A 197 5.63 -2.12 -20.65
N GLY A 198 5.36 -0.87 -20.31
CA GLY A 198 6.32 0.04 -19.68
C GLY A 198 6.79 -0.45 -18.32
N ILE A 199 5.86 -0.83 -17.43
CA ILE A 199 6.19 -1.42 -16.13
C ILE A 199 7.06 -2.68 -16.30
N MET A 200 6.63 -3.62 -17.15
CA MET A 200 7.36 -4.87 -17.39
C MET A 200 8.79 -4.61 -17.92
N LYS A 201 8.94 -3.66 -18.83
CA LYS A 201 10.24 -3.28 -19.42
C LYS A 201 11.20 -2.75 -18.36
N HIS A 202 10.70 -1.97 -17.40
CA HIS A 202 11.52 -1.28 -16.40
C HIS A 202 11.58 -2.01 -15.05
N MET A 203 10.83 -3.11 -14.87
CA MET A 203 10.66 -3.77 -13.58
C MET A 203 11.98 -4.18 -12.90
N LYS A 204 12.99 -4.61 -13.65
CA LYS A 204 14.29 -4.97 -13.05
C LYS A 204 14.96 -3.78 -12.36
N ALA A 205 14.84 -2.59 -12.93
CA ALA A 205 15.33 -1.36 -12.31
C ALA A 205 14.39 -0.89 -11.18
N LEU A 206 13.07 -0.96 -11.40
CA LEU A 206 12.06 -0.62 -10.40
C LEU A 206 12.20 -1.46 -9.13
N THR A 207 12.50 -2.75 -9.25
CA THR A 207 12.70 -3.65 -8.10
C THR A 207 13.77 -3.13 -7.14
N PHE A 208 14.82 -2.48 -7.63
CA PHE A 208 15.84 -1.86 -6.77
C PHE A 208 15.27 -0.78 -5.86
N ILE A 209 14.29 -0.01 -6.35
CA ILE A 209 13.63 1.06 -5.59
C ILE A 209 12.48 0.51 -4.73
N THR A 210 11.62 -0.34 -5.30
CA THR A 210 10.42 -0.86 -4.62
C THR A 210 10.71 -1.98 -3.62
N ASN A 211 11.86 -2.63 -3.72
CA ASN A 211 12.32 -3.69 -2.82
C ASN A 211 13.74 -3.38 -2.31
N PRO A 212 13.93 -2.32 -1.50
CA PRO A 212 15.25 -1.73 -1.23
C PRO A 212 16.07 -2.50 -0.18
N SER A 213 15.51 -3.51 0.47
CA SER A 213 16.16 -4.23 1.56
C SER A 213 16.41 -5.71 1.22
N VAL A 214 17.41 -6.31 1.86
CA VAL A 214 17.63 -7.76 1.78
C VAL A 214 16.38 -8.54 2.20
N ASN A 215 15.64 -8.02 3.17
CA ASN A 215 14.39 -8.65 3.62
C ASN A 215 13.31 -8.64 2.53
N SER A 216 13.26 -7.63 1.68
CA SER A 216 12.32 -7.56 0.55
C SER A 216 12.46 -8.79 -0.36
N TYR A 217 13.69 -9.19 -0.67
CA TYR A 217 13.95 -10.36 -1.53
C TYR A 217 13.66 -11.69 -0.83
N LYS A 218 13.61 -11.75 0.50
CA LYS A 218 13.15 -12.94 1.23
C LYS A 218 11.64 -13.17 1.06
N ARG A 219 10.87 -12.12 0.73
CA ARG A 219 9.45 -12.23 0.38
C ARG A 219 9.25 -12.76 -1.04
N LEU A 220 10.08 -12.35 -2.00
CA LEU A 220 9.93 -12.66 -3.44
C LEU A 220 10.38 -14.10 -3.77
N ILE A 221 9.73 -15.08 -3.16
CA ILE A 221 9.99 -16.51 -3.34
C ILE A 221 8.70 -17.25 -3.68
N PRO A 222 8.76 -18.37 -4.45
CA PRO A 222 7.58 -19.13 -4.82
C PRO A 222 6.83 -19.73 -3.61
N GLY A 223 5.51 -19.84 -3.70
CA GLY A 223 4.68 -20.55 -2.73
C GLY A 223 4.16 -19.68 -1.56
N PHE A 224 4.43 -18.36 -1.56
CA PHE A 224 4.03 -17.44 -0.49
C PHE A 224 3.33 -16.18 -1.00
N GLU A 225 2.54 -16.32 -2.06
CA GLU A 225 1.71 -15.24 -2.66
C GLU A 225 2.49 -13.97 -3.02
N ALA A 226 3.74 -14.15 -3.44
CA ALA A 226 4.59 -13.07 -3.91
C ALA A 226 4.94 -13.25 -5.38
N PRO A 227 5.03 -12.16 -6.17
CA PRO A 227 5.38 -12.26 -7.59
C PRO A 227 6.85 -12.63 -7.76
N VAL A 228 7.13 -13.66 -8.55
CA VAL A 228 8.49 -14.10 -8.88
C VAL A 228 8.80 -14.04 -10.38
N TYR A 229 7.79 -13.72 -11.20
CA TYR A 229 7.89 -13.61 -12.65
C TYR A 229 7.44 -12.23 -13.12
N ILE A 230 8.20 -11.64 -14.05
CA ILE A 230 7.81 -10.42 -14.76
C ILE A 230 6.83 -10.82 -15.85
N ALA A 231 5.57 -10.85 -15.51
CA ALA A 231 4.46 -11.21 -16.38
C ALA A 231 3.20 -10.47 -15.92
N TRP A 232 2.16 -10.46 -16.75
CA TRP A 232 0.83 -9.99 -16.41
C TRP A 232 -0.23 -11.06 -16.65
N SER A 233 -1.36 -10.98 -15.98
CA SER A 233 -2.51 -11.88 -16.22
C SER A 233 -3.81 -11.25 -15.75
N ALA A 234 -4.89 -11.55 -16.50
CA ALA A 234 -6.27 -11.26 -16.11
C ALA A 234 -6.94 -12.41 -15.32
N LYS A 235 -6.29 -13.57 -15.20
CA LYS A 235 -6.87 -14.77 -14.57
C LYS A 235 -6.03 -15.36 -13.44
N ASN A 236 -4.72 -15.23 -13.52
CA ASN A 236 -3.78 -15.76 -12.53
C ASN A 236 -3.34 -14.67 -11.56
N ARG A 237 -3.27 -15.00 -10.26
CA ARG A 237 -2.84 -14.08 -9.19
C ARG A 237 -1.35 -14.07 -8.90
N THR A 238 -0.56 -14.99 -9.51
CA THR A 238 0.87 -15.13 -9.22
C THR A 238 1.81 -14.18 -9.97
N PRO A 239 1.47 -13.63 -11.17
CA PRO A 239 2.36 -12.70 -11.86
C PRO A 239 2.42 -11.33 -11.19
N LEU A 240 3.42 -10.55 -11.60
CA LEU A 240 3.71 -9.22 -11.09
C LEU A 240 2.54 -8.24 -11.27
N ILE A 241 1.89 -8.28 -12.44
CA ILE A 241 0.77 -7.40 -12.78
C ILE A 241 -0.49 -8.26 -12.91
N ARG A 242 -1.49 -7.88 -12.16
CA ARG A 242 -2.83 -8.50 -12.19
C ARG A 242 -3.82 -7.50 -12.76
N ILE A 243 -4.67 -7.96 -13.66
CA ILE A 243 -5.79 -7.18 -14.16
C ILE A 243 -7.03 -7.59 -13.37
N PRO A 244 -7.55 -6.74 -12.48
CA PRO A 244 -8.75 -7.04 -11.71
C PRO A 244 -9.96 -7.29 -12.61
N GLY A 245 -10.99 -7.95 -12.07
CA GLY A 245 -12.23 -8.23 -12.81
C GLY A 245 -13.11 -7.01 -13.04
N THR A 246 -12.86 -5.92 -12.33
CA THR A 246 -13.59 -4.65 -12.45
C THR A 246 -13.34 -4.01 -13.81
N ARG A 247 -14.40 -3.48 -14.42
CA ARG A 247 -14.38 -2.85 -15.76
C ARG A 247 -15.12 -1.52 -15.71
N GLY A 248 -15.05 -0.77 -16.82
CA GLY A 248 -15.67 0.55 -16.93
C GLY A 248 -14.78 1.63 -16.32
N GLU A 249 -15.39 2.59 -15.70
CA GLU A 249 -14.69 3.70 -15.03
C GLU A 249 -13.67 3.25 -13.96
N TYR A 250 -13.85 2.04 -13.41
CA TYR A 250 -12.97 1.44 -12.39
C TYR A 250 -11.92 0.47 -12.97
N THR A 251 -11.68 0.48 -14.28
CA THR A 251 -10.62 -0.35 -14.90
C THR A 251 -9.23 0.08 -14.38
N ARG A 252 -8.48 -0.86 -13.87
CA ARG A 252 -7.17 -0.65 -13.25
C ARG A 252 -6.25 -1.85 -13.44
#